data_6f2e66fa58f68c4d2567998f33276757
#
_entry.id   6f2e66fa58f68c4d2567998f33276757
#
_cell.length_a   1.000
_cell.length_b   1.000
_cell.length_c   1.000
_cell.angle_alpha   90.00
_cell.angle_beta   90.00
_cell.angle_gamma   90.00
#
_symmetry.space_group_name_H-M   'P 1'
#
loop_
_entity.id
_entity.type
_entity.pdbx_description
1 polymer ?
#
loop_
_entity_poly.entity_id
_entity_poly.type
_entity_poly.pdbx_seq_one_letter_code
_entity_poly.pdbx_strand_id
1 'polypeptide(L)'
;IGIERIRDLVRRKLTFSEALEVVRSSSLFTTHTPVPAGHDAFPESMIRQYLAHYPDVLGITWEQFINLGKTNPNDPEERFSMSVLACNLSQEVNGVSWLHGEVSKDILGNMWPGYFKNELHIGYVTNGVHFPTWIASSLRRLYARYFGDGFEGHVYDIPAWQKVHDIPDAELWEERMKLKNKLIKHIRRRYSDPRQVRLDSPRQMLQVIEGIKPDVLTIGFARRFATYKRAYLLFTNLDRLAAIVNNKERPVQFIFAGKAHPNDKPGQDLIKRIVEVAAMPQFVGKILFLQNYDMEL
;
A
#
# COMPACT_ATOMS: atom_id res chain seq x y z
N ILE A 1 -8.00 20.29 -4.64
CA ILE A 1 -6.86 21.26 -4.64
C ILE A 1 -6.76 21.94 -6.01
N GLY A 2 -6.67 21.21 -7.15
CA GLY A 2 -6.50 21.83 -8.49
C GLY A 2 -7.57 22.85 -8.83
N ILE A 3 -8.85 22.52 -8.65
CA ILE A 3 -9.97 23.45 -8.86
C ILE A 3 -9.85 24.71 -7.98
N GLU A 4 -9.43 24.55 -6.71
CA GLU A 4 -9.23 25.68 -5.81
C GLU A 4 -8.09 26.61 -6.26
N ARG A 5 -7.01 26.03 -6.79
CA ARG A 5 -5.92 26.83 -7.37
C ARG A 5 -6.41 27.64 -8.60
N ILE A 6 -7.22 27.01 -9.47
CA ILE A 6 -7.84 27.70 -10.60
C ILE A 6 -8.73 28.84 -10.09
N ARG A 7 -9.60 28.58 -9.09
CA ARG A 7 -10.45 29.60 -8.48
C ARG A 7 -9.66 30.80 -7.96
N ASP A 8 -8.54 30.56 -7.27
CA ASP A 8 -7.72 31.64 -6.72
C ASP A 8 -7.07 32.49 -7.83
N LEU A 9 -6.70 31.88 -8.97
CA LEU A 9 -6.18 32.59 -10.14
C LEU A 9 -7.27 33.38 -10.85
N VAL A 10 -8.47 32.82 -11.01
CA VAL A 10 -9.63 33.53 -11.58
C VAL A 10 -10.00 34.77 -10.72
N ARG A 11 -9.96 34.64 -9.40
CA ARG A 11 -10.13 35.78 -8.48
C ARG A 11 -9.08 36.89 -8.70
N ARG A 12 -7.89 36.52 -9.16
CA ARG A 12 -6.80 37.43 -9.54
C ARG A 12 -6.92 37.95 -10.97
N LYS A 13 -8.12 37.80 -11.59
CA LYS A 13 -8.47 38.30 -12.91
C LYS A 13 -7.91 37.54 -14.11
N LEU A 14 -7.42 36.30 -13.93
CA LEU A 14 -7.15 35.41 -15.06
C LEU A 14 -8.49 34.84 -15.57
N THR A 15 -8.57 34.58 -16.86
CA THR A 15 -9.63 33.75 -17.41
C THR A 15 -9.49 32.30 -16.93
N PHE A 16 -10.58 31.54 -17.01
CA PHE A 16 -10.51 30.10 -16.65
C PHE A 16 -9.43 29.35 -17.44
N SER A 17 -9.33 29.60 -18.76
CA SER A 17 -8.35 28.97 -19.63
C SER A 17 -6.91 29.28 -19.22
N GLU A 18 -6.61 30.55 -18.94
CA GLU A 18 -5.29 30.95 -18.45
C GLU A 18 -4.96 30.31 -17.09
N ALA A 19 -5.92 30.34 -16.16
CA ALA A 19 -5.79 29.75 -14.84
C ALA A 19 -5.59 28.23 -14.92
N LEU A 20 -6.31 27.56 -15.82
CA LEU A 20 -6.17 26.10 -16.06
C LEU A 20 -4.75 25.77 -16.55
N GLU A 21 -4.22 26.50 -17.53
CA GLU A 21 -2.86 26.25 -18.05
C GLU A 21 -1.77 26.50 -17.00
N VAL A 22 -1.91 27.53 -16.15
CA VAL A 22 -1.00 27.78 -15.03
C VAL A 22 -1.04 26.62 -14.03
N VAL A 23 -2.23 26.09 -13.72
CA VAL A 23 -2.37 24.97 -12.81
C VAL A 23 -1.83 23.69 -13.42
N ARG A 24 -2.13 23.40 -14.69
CA ARG A 24 -1.62 22.23 -15.41
C ARG A 24 -0.10 22.20 -15.46
N SER A 25 0.52 23.29 -15.92
CA SER A 25 1.98 23.40 -16.06
C SER A 25 2.77 23.26 -14.76
N SER A 26 2.10 23.43 -13.61
CA SER A 26 2.67 23.34 -12.27
C SER A 26 2.13 22.18 -11.45
N SER A 27 1.47 21.21 -12.09
CA SER A 27 0.87 20.03 -11.42
C SER A 27 1.33 18.75 -12.07
N LEU A 28 1.56 17.74 -11.22
CA LEU A 28 1.81 16.37 -11.58
C LEU A 28 0.76 15.48 -10.88
N PHE A 29 0.14 14.59 -11.62
CA PHE A 29 -0.74 13.58 -11.05
C PHE A 29 0.00 12.27 -10.87
N THR A 30 0.08 11.79 -9.63
CA THR A 30 0.60 10.45 -9.32
C THR A 30 -0.54 9.51 -9.01
N THR A 31 -0.76 8.52 -9.88
CA THR A 31 -1.69 7.42 -9.58
C THR A 31 -0.98 6.34 -8.76
N HIS A 32 -1.68 5.76 -7.78
CA HIS A 32 -1.09 4.80 -6.83
C HIS A 32 -1.62 3.37 -6.97
N THR A 33 -2.61 3.13 -7.83
CA THR A 33 -3.23 1.82 -7.94
C THR A 33 -3.80 1.57 -9.34
N PRO A 34 -3.63 0.35 -9.90
CA PRO A 34 -4.30 -0.06 -11.12
C PRO A 34 -5.69 -0.67 -10.84
N VAL A 35 -6.13 -0.70 -9.59
CA VAL A 35 -7.40 -1.32 -9.21
C VAL A 35 -8.55 -0.33 -9.40
N PRO A 36 -9.65 -0.71 -10.08
CA PRO A 36 -10.80 0.19 -10.33
C PRO A 36 -11.34 0.87 -9.07
N ALA A 37 -11.35 0.18 -7.92
CA ALA A 37 -11.76 0.74 -6.63
C ALA A 37 -10.88 1.90 -6.11
N GLY A 38 -9.76 2.19 -6.76
CA GLY A 38 -8.90 3.34 -6.46
C GLY A 38 -9.11 4.53 -7.39
N HIS A 39 -10.06 4.41 -8.33
CA HIS A 39 -10.42 5.44 -9.30
C HIS A 39 -11.89 5.85 -9.09
N ASP A 40 -12.12 6.73 -8.12
CA ASP A 40 -13.46 7.16 -7.77
C ASP A 40 -14.14 7.88 -8.94
N ALA A 41 -15.39 7.49 -9.22
CA ALA A 41 -16.24 8.14 -10.21
C ALA A 41 -17.64 8.32 -9.65
N PHE A 42 -18.18 9.52 -9.78
CA PHE A 42 -19.43 9.96 -9.18
C PHE A 42 -20.48 10.30 -10.25
N PRO A 43 -21.77 10.00 -10.00
CA PRO A 43 -22.83 10.47 -10.89
C PRO A 43 -22.90 12.00 -10.88
N GLU A 44 -23.29 12.59 -12.01
CA GLU A 44 -23.40 14.05 -12.15
C GLU A 44 -24.30 14.68 -11.09
N SER A 45 -25.38 13.99 -10.68
CA SER A 45 -26.29 14.47 -9.64
C SER A 45 -25.58 14.71 -8.30
N MET A 46 -24.61 13.84 -7.95
CA MET A 46 -23.81 14.00 -6.73
C MET A 46 -22.83 15.17 -6.86
N ILE A 47 -22.17 15.30 -8.02
CA ILE A 47 -21.27 16.45 -8.28
C ILE A 47 -22.06 17.75 -8.20
N ARG A 48 -23.25 17.80 -8.78
CA ARG A 48 -24.14 18.96 -8.72
C ARG A 48 -24.56 19.30 -7.29
N GLN A 49 -24.85 18.30 -6.47
CA GLN A 49 -25.23 18.51 -5.07
C GLN A 49 -24.15 19.26 -4.27
N TYR A 50 -22.87 18.94 -4.50
CA TYR A 50 -21.78 19.50 -3.70
C TYR A 50 -21.00 20.63 -4.37
N LEU A 51 -20.97 20.67 -5.70
CA LEU A 51 -20.08 21.54 -6.47
C LEU A 51 -20.82 22.48 -7.44
N ALA A 52 -22.17 22.61 -7.33
CA ALA A 52 -22.97 23.44 -8.24
C ALA A 52 -22.54 24.92 -8.32
N HIS A 53 -21.88 25.43 -7.29
CA HIS A 53 -21.43 26.82 -7.22
C HIS A 53 -20.10 27.09 -7.94
N TYR A 54 -19.34 26.03 -8.28
CA TYR A 54 -18.01 26.20 -8.89
C TYR A 54 -18.04 26.81 -10.29
N PRO A 55 -18.96 26.44 -11.21
CA PRO A 55 -19.02 27.05 -12.54
C PRO A 55 -19.08 28.58 -12.49
N ASP A 56 -19.96 29.14 -11.67
CA ASP A 56 -20.11 30.60 -11.54
C ASP A 56 -18.82 31.25 -11.02
N VAL A 57 -18.19 30.64 -10.02
CA VAL A 57 -16.94 31.16 -9.42
C VAL A 57 -15.76 31.06 -10.39
N LEU A 58 -15.77 30.07 -11.29
CA LEU A 58 -14.73 29.84 -12.29
C LEU A 58 -15.01 30.62 -13.61
N GLY A 59 -16.21 31.17 -13.79
CA GLY A 59 -16.63 31.86 -15.02
C GLY A 59 -16.82 30.90 -16.21
N ILE A 60 -17.32 29.70 -15.98
CA ILE A 60 -17.58 28.64 -16.98
C ILE A 60 -19.00 28.08 -16.85
N THR A 61 -19.46 27.36 -17.87
CA THR A 61 -20.74 26.67 -17.81
C THR A 61 -20.67 25.41 -16.97
N TRP A 62 -21.84 24.89 -16.52
CA TRP A 62 -21.90 23.57 -15.85
C TRP A 62 -21.36 22.46 -16.74
N GLU A 63 -21.66 22.49 -18.02
CA GLU A 63 -21.19 21.52 -19.01
C GLU A 63 -19.65 21.51 -19.10
N GLN A 64 -19.05 22.69 -19.19
CA GLN A 64 -17.58 22.81 -19.17
C GLN A 64 -16.97 22.25 -17.87
N PHE A 65 -17.63 22.48 -16.73
CA PHE A 65 -17.15 21.99 -15.45
C PHE A 65 -17.23 20.46 -15.34
N ILE A 66 -18.40 19.86 -15.71
CA ILE A 66 -18.56 18.42 -15.61
C ILE A 66 -17.66 17.67 -16.59
N ASN A 67 -17.36 18.26 -17.75
CA ASN A 67 -16.48 17.67 -18.74
C ASN A 67 -15.01 17.60 -18.30
N LEU A 68 -14.61 18.34 -17.25
CA LEU A 68 -13.27 18.17 -16.66
C LEU A 68 -13.05 16.77 -16.08
N GLY A 69 -14.11 16.05 -15.72
CA GLY A 69 -14.04 14.70 -15.18
C GLY A 69 -14.51 13.59 -16.12
N LYS A 70 -14.76 13.91 -17.41
CA LYS A 70 -15.20 12.94 -18.43
C LYS A 70 -14.13 12.74 -19.51
N THR A 71 -14.04 11.53 -20.03
CA THR A 71 -13.22 11.20 -21.21
C THR A 71 -13.98 11.44 -22.50
N ASN A 72 -15.29 11.23 -22.48
CA ASN A 72 -16.18 11.49 -23.61
C ASN A 72 -17.28 12.50 -23.21
N PRO A 73 -17.14 13.79 -23.55
CA PRO A 73 -18.14 14.80 -23.24
C PRO A 73 -19.55 14.52 -23.80
N ASN A 74 -19.64 13.72 -24.87
CA ASN A 74 -20.90 13.39 -25.54
C ASN A 74 -21.65 12.22 -24.90
N ASP A 75 -21.05 11.52 -23.93
CA ASP A 75 -21.71 10.43 -23.21
C ASP A 75 -22.41 10.94 -21.94
N PRO A 76 -23.77 11.01 -21.92
CA PRO A 76 -24.50 11.48 -20.75
C PRO A 76 -24.40 10.53 -19.56
N GLU A 77 -24.11 9.26 -19.78
CA GLU A 77 -24.01 8.23 -18.72
C GLU A 77 -22.62 8.13 -18.12
N GLU A 78 -21.61 8.75 -18.73
CA GLU A 78 -20.26 8.74 -18.19
C GLU A 78 -20.21 9.50 -16.86
N ARG A 79 -19.69 8.80 -15.86
CA ARG A 79 -19.53 9.36 -14.52
C ARG A 79 -18.35 10.34 -14.46
N PHE A 80 -18.45 11.33 -13.60
CA PHE A 80 -17.36 12.24 -13.30
C PHE A 80 -16.24 11.49 -12.56
N SER A 81 -15.14 11.26 -13.23
CA SER A 81 -13.97 10.54 -12.70
C SER A 81 -12.97 11.51 -12.07
N MET A 82 -12.58 11.23 -10.81
CA MET A 82 -11.55 12.02 -10.12
C MET A 82 -10.17 11.86 -10.75
N SER A 83 -9.89 10.70 -11.36
CA SER A 83 -8.63 10.46 -12.07
C SER A 83 -8.57 11.23 -13.39
N VAL A 84 -9.67 11.27 -14.13
CA VAL A 84 -9.78 12.09 -15.35
C VAL A 84 -9.62 13.58 -15.02
N LEU A 85 -10.32 14.05 -13.98
CA LEU A 85 -10.12 15.42 -13.48
C LEU A 85 -8.65 15.70 -13.15
N ALA A 86 -8.00 14.79 -12.43
CA ALA A 86 -6.60 14.96 -12.05
C ALA A 86 -5.67 15.02 -13.26
N CYS A 87 -5.89 14.17 -14.28
CA CYS A 87 -5.15 14.21 -15.54
C CYS A 87 -5.38 15.54 -16.29
N ASN A 88 -6.63 16.01 -16.38
CA ASN A 88 -6.97 17.28 -17.05
C ASN A 88 -6.35 18.50 -16.37
N LEU A 89 -6.06 18.42 -15.08
CA LEU A 89 -5.45 19.49 -14.28
C LEU A 89 -3.93 19.31 -14.08
N SER A 90 -3.30 18.36 -14.77
CA SER A 90 -1.87 18.09 -14.64
C SER A 90 -1.22 17.97 -16.01
N GLN A 91 0.01 18.47 -16.12
CA GLN A 91 0.79 18.35 -17.35
C GLN A 91 1.31 16.93 -17.54
N GLU A 92 1.76 16.33 -16.44
CA GLU A 92 2.35 15.01 -16.42
C GLU A 92 1.57 14.07 -15.49
N VAL A 93 1.53 12.81 -15.86
CA VAL A 93 0.96 11.71 -15.06
C VAL A 93 2.03 10.66 -14.82
N ASN A 94 2.15 10.15 -13.61
CA ASN A 94 3.06 9.04 -13.35
C ASN A 94 2.44 7.94 -12.49
N GLY A 95 2.84 6.71 -12.81
CA GLY A 95 2.69 5.55 -11.91
C GLY A 95 3.82 5.49 -10.89
N VAL A 96 3.71 4.58 -9.92
CA VAL A 96 4.67 4.44 -8.80
C VAL A 96 5.67 3.29 -8.98
N SER A 97 5.77 2.75 -10.18
CA SER A 97 6.79 1.82 -10.66
C SER A 97 6.72 1.74 -12.19
N TRP A 98 7.75 1.21 -12.83
CA TRP A 98 7.74 0.99 -14.27
C TRP A 98 6.50 0.22 -14.75
N LEU A 99 6.22 -0.95 -14.16
CA LEU A 99 5.06 -1.75 -14.54
C LEU A 99 3.75 -1.00 -14.29
N HIS A 100 3.65 -0.23 -13.20
CA HIS A 100 2.45 0.55 -12.92
C HIS A 100 2.27 1.69 -13.93
N GLY A 101 3.34 2.32 -14.39
CA GLY A 101 3.28 3.28 -15.49
C GLY A 101 2.69 2.66 -16.76
N GLU A 102 3.18 1.48 -17.15
CA GLU A 102 2.66 0.76 -18.32
C GLU A 102 1.17 0.36 -18.19
N VAL A 103 0.78 -0.13 -17.02
CA VAL A 103 -0.65 -0.45 -16.75
C VAL A 103 -1.51 0.83 -16.70
N SER A 104 -0.98 1.94 -16.19
CA SER A 104 -1.71 3.22 -16.17
C SER A 104 -1.98 3.77 -17.57
N LYS A 105 -1.11 3.51 -18.55
CA LYS A 105 -1.36 3.82 -19.96
C LYS A 105 -2.56 3.06 -20.52
N ASP A 106 -2.75 1.80 -20.10
CA ASP A 106 -3.92 1.01 -20.52
C ASP A 106 -5.22 1.53 -19.88
N ILE A 107 -5.14 2.02 -18.64
CA ILE A 107 -6.32 2.52 -17.90
C ILE A 107 -6.74 3.92 -18.36
N LEU A 108 -5.77 4.82 -18.56
CA LEU A 108 -6.01 6.23 -18.80
C LEU A 108 -5.85 6.62 -20.29
N GLY A 109 -5.44 5.70 -21.16
CA GLY A 109 -5.14 5.97 -22.57
C GLY A 109 -6.31 6.57 -23.36
N ASN A 110 -7.55 6.24 -22.98
CA ASN A 110 -8.76 6.80 -23.60
C ASN A 110 -8.89 8.33 -23.48
N MET A 111 -8.13 8.96 -22.58
CA MET A 111 -8.08 10.41 -22.46
C MET A 111 -7.37 11.09 -23.64
N TRP A 112 -6.55 10.35 -24.37
CA TRP A 112 -5.77 10.85 -25.52
C TRP A 112 -6.09 10.03 -26.78
N PRO A 113 -7.30 10.19 -27.36
CA PRO A 113 -7.70 9.44 -28.54
C PRO A 113 -6.76 9.74 -29.71
N GLY A 114 -6.32 8.69 -30.41
CA GLY A 114 -5.41 8.81 -31.55
C GLY A 114 -3.91 8.72 -31.21
N TYR A 115 -3.54 8.74 -29.93
CA TYR A 115 -2.15 8.52 -29.51
C TYR A 115 -1.82 7.02 -29.39
N PHE A 116 -0.65 6.63 -29.82
CA PHE A 116 -0.14 5.29 -29.49
C PHE A 116 0.28 5.23 -28.03
N LYS A 117 0.29 4.01 -27.46
CA LYS A 117 0.59 3.79 -26.03
C LYS A 117 1.94 4.38 -25.58
N ASN A 118 2.94 4.37 -26.43
CA ASN A 118 4.27 4.92 -26.15
C ASN A 118 4.35 6.46 -26.26
N GLU A 119 3.33 7.10 -26.83
CA GLU A 119 3.24 8.57 -26.96
C GLU A 119 2.46 9.19 -25.80
N LEU A 120 1.79 8.39 -24.98
CA LEU A 120 1.02 8.90 -23.84
C LEU A 120 1.95 9.54 -22.80
N HIS A 121 1.54 10.73 -22.31
CA HIS A 121 2.23 11.48 -21.26
C HIS A 121 2.05 10.83 -19.88
N ILE A 122 2.33 9.53 -19.78
CA ILE A 122 2.26 8.74 -18.56
C ILE A 122 3.61 8.07 -18.34
N GLY A 123 4.35 8.60 -17.37
CA GLY A 123 5.62 8.07 -16.95
C GLY A 123 5.53 7.22 -15.68
N TYR A 124 6.66 7.06 -15.02
CA TYR A 124 6.71 6.45 -13.69
C TYR A 124 7.83 7.04 -12.85
N VAL A 125 7.59 7.07 -11.54
CA VAL A 125 8.61 7.30 -10.53
C VAL A 125 8.48 6.18 -9.51
N THR A 126 9.52 5.36 -9.35
CA THR A 126 9.49 4.24 -8.41
C THR A 126 9.41 4.76 -6.98
N ASN A 127 8.44 4.25 -6.21
CA ASN A 127 8.32 4.60 -4.80
C ASN A 127 9.59 4.24 -4.04
N GLY A 128 10.08 5.18 -3.24
CA GLY A 128 11.14 4.96 -2.28
C GLY A 128 10.63 4.42 -0.95
N VAL A 129 11.57 4.04 -0.10
CA VAL A 129 11.33 3.69 1.30
C VAL A 129 11.90 4.80 2.19
N HIS A 130 11.06 5.35 3.07
CA HIS A 130 11.52 6.36 4.01
C HIS A 130 12.32 5.68 5.15
N PHE A 131 13.63 5.61 4.97
CA PHE A 131 14.54 4.93 5.85
C PHE A 131 14.36 5.27 7.34
N PRO A 132 14.30 6.56 7.76
CA PRO A 132 14.15 6.90 9.18
C PRO A 132 12.86 6.38 9.83
N THR A 133 11.78 6.21 9.07
CA THR A 133 10.51 5.68 9.58
C THR A 133 10.57 4.17 9.82
N TRP A 134 11.24 3.44 8.92
CA TRP A 134 11.13 1.98 8.89
C TRP A 134 12.28 1.23 9.53
N ILE A 135 13.40 1.91 9.77
CA ILE A 135 14.56 1.28 10.39
C ILE A 135 14.38 1.15 11.91
N ALA A 136 14.65 -0.03 12.44
CA ALA A 136 14.75 -0.21 13.88
C ALA A 136 15.95 0.55 14.46
N SER A 137 15.77 1.17 15.62
CA SER A 137 16.81 2.01 16.25
C SER A 137 18.14 1.28 16.48
N SER A 138 18.10 -0.04 16.70
CA SER A 138 19.33 -0.85 16.87
C SER A 138 20.08 -1.02 15.56
N LEU A 139 19.38 -1.31 14.45
CA LEU A 139 19.98 -1.36 13.12
C LEU A 139 20.48 0.01 12.66
N ARG A 140 19.76 1.08 12.99
CA ARG A 140 20.21 2.45 12.72
C ARG A 140 21.57 2.74 13.36
N ARG A 141 21.76 2.35 14.63
CA ARG A 141 23.05 2.49 15.32
C ARG A 141 24.13 1.58 14.71
N LEU A 142 23.77 0.36 14.32
CA LEU A 142 24.69 -0.53 13.62
C LEU A 142 25.19 0.10 12.33
N TYR A 143 24.28 0.60 11.48
CA TYR A 143 24.65 1.26 10.22
C TYR A 143 25.47 2.52 10.43
N ALA A 144 25.17 3.36 11.43
CA ALA A 144 25.95 4.56 11.72
C ALA A 144 27.43 4.24 12.00
N ARG A 145 27.73 3.10 12.62
CA ARG A 145 29.14 2.68 12.90
C ARG A 145 29.92 2.36 11.61
N TYR A 146 29.27 1.80 10.60
CA TYR A 146 29.93 1.37 9.38
C TYR A 146 29.82 2.39 8.25
N PHE A 147 28.72 3.11 8.17
CA PHE A 147 28.51 4.12 7.12
C PHE A 147 29.02 5.50 7.50
N GLY A 148 29.21 5.76 8.78
CA GLY A 148 29.63 7.05 9.32
C GLY A 148 28.48 8.03 9.55
N ASP A 149 28.82 9.16 10.17
CA ASP A 149 27.89 10.22 10.47
C ASP A 149 27.35 10.87 9.19
N GLY A 150 26.07 11.19 9.20
CA GLY A 150 25.41 11.81 8.05
C GLY A 150 24.87 10.84 6.98
N PHE A 151 25.09 9.53 7.11
CA PHE A 151 24.56 8.53 6.17
C PHE A 151 23.04 8.68 5.92
N GLU A 152 22.28 9.04 6.95
CA GLU A 152 20.83 9.20 6.84
C GLU A 152 20.40 10.32 5.88
N GLY A 153 21.23 11.33 5.67
CA GLY A 153 21.00 12.37 4.67
C GLY A 153 21.32 11.93 3.23
N HIS A 154 21.95 10.76 3.06
CA HIS A 154 22.45 10.26 1.78
C HIS A 154 21.97 8.84 1.46
N VAL A 155 20.83 8.42 2.02
CA VAL A 155 20.27 7.07 1.79
C VAL A 155 19.88 6.79 0.33
N TYR A 156 19.85 7.81 -0.52
CA TYR A 156 19.63 7.71 -1.96
C TYR A 156 20.92 7.34 -2.73
N ASP A 157 22.08 7.44 -2.09
CA ASP A 157 23.36 7.10 -2.69
C ASP A 157 23.57 5.58 -2.70
N ILE A 158 23.29 4.95 -3.84
CA ILE A 158 23.40 3.50 -4.01
C ILE A 158 24.82 3.00 -3.73
N PRO A 159 25.91 3.62 -4.21
CA PRO A 159 27.28 3.25 -3.85
C PRO A 159 27.55 3.23 -2.36
N ALA A 160 27.00 4.17 -1.58
CA ALA A 160 27.18 4.19 -0.14
C ALA A 160 26.67 2.93 0.57
N TRP A 161 25.62 2.29 0.01
CA TRP A 161 25.06 1.03 0.53
C TRP A 161 25.99 -0.16 0.40
N GLN A 162 27.02 -0.12 -0.45
CA GLN A 162 28.01 -1.20 -0.54
C GLN A 162 28.73 -1.46 0.79
N LYS A 163 28.81 -0.46 1.67
CA LYS A 163 29.35 -0.60 3.02
C LYS A 163 28.59 -1.60 3.91
N VAL A 164 27.39 -2.03 3.49
CA VAL A 164 26.67 -3.10 4.19
C VAL A 164 27.47 -4.40 4.22
N HIS A 165 28.32 -4.63 3.22
CA HIS A 165 29.17 -5.81 3.13
C HIS A 165 30.37 -5.75 4.10
N ASP A 166 30.68 -4.60 4.68
CA ASP A 166 31.73 -4.42 5.69
C ASP A 166 31.23 -4.83 7.10
N ILE A 167 29.91 -4.99 7.26
CA ILE A 167 29.31 -5.40 8.53
C ILE A 167 29.53 -6.91 8.71
N PRO A 168 30.19 -7.34 9.80
CA PRO A 168 30.33 -8.78 10.07
C PRO A 168 28.98 -9.48 10.18
N ASP A 169 28.83 -10.63 9.51
CA ASP A 169 27.59 -11.43 9.53
C ASP A 169 27.08 -11.68 10.94
N ALA A 170 27.99 -11.97 11.87
CA ALA A 170 27.66 -12.22 13.26
C ALA A 170 26.97 -11.03 13.94
N GLU A 171 27.44 -9.79 13.70
CA GLU A 171 26.82 -8.58 14.27
C GLU A 171 25.43 -8.34 13.67
N LEU A 172 25.32 -8.48 12.34
CA LEU A 172 24.04 -8.31 11.65
C LEU A 172 23.03 -9.36 12.14
N TRP A 173 23.47 -10.60 12.28
CA TRP A 173 22.63 -11.70 12.77
C TRP A 173 22.19 -11.47 14.22
N GLU A 174 23.09 -11.04 15.10
CA GLU A 174 22.77 -10.72 16.49
C GLU A 174 21.67 -9.66 16.59
N GLU A 175 21.78 -8.56 15.83
CA GLU A 175 20.78 -7.50 15.82
C GLU A 175 19.42 -8.03 15.25
N ARG A 176 19.45 -8.84 14.21
CA ARG A 176 18.26 -9.50 13.67
C ARG A 176 17.60 -10.39 14.72
N MET A 177 18.36 -11.15 15.48
CA MET A 177 17.85 -12.01 16.54
C MET A 177 17.27 -11.21 17.72
N LYS A 178 17.87 -10.08 18.10
CA LYS A 178 17.31 -9.16 19.10
C LYS A 178 15.94 -8.64 18.68
N LEU A 179 15.79 -8.18 17.45
CA LEU A 179 14.52 -7.68 16.90
C LEU A 179 13.47 -8.81 16.81
N LYS A 180 13.85 -9.98 16.36
CA LYS A 180 12.97 -11.14 16.28
C LYS A 180 12.47 -11.58 17.66
N ASN A 181 13.36 -11.59 18.66
CA ASN A 181 12.97 -11.86 20.05
C ASN A 181 12.00 -10.82 20.60
N LYS A 182 12.17 -9.54 20.25
CA LYS A 182 11.22 -8.46 20.61
C LYS A 182 9.83 -8.74 20.02
N LEU A 183 9.75 -9.10 18.74
CA LEU A 183 8.51 -9.47 18.08
C LEU A 183 7.85 -10.68 18.75
N ILE A 184 8.62 -11.76 19.01
CA ILE A 184 8.09 -12.97 19.64
C ILE A 184 7.58 -12.69 21.05
N LYS A 185 8.29 -11.89 21.85
CA LYS A 185 7.80 -11.46 23.18
C LYS A 185 6.48 -10.70 23.07
N HIS A 186 6.36 -9.83 22.07
CA HIS A 186 5.13 -9.08 21.81
C HIS A 186 3.97 -10.04 21.45
N ILE A 187 4.19 -10.98 20.55
CA ILE A 187 3.20 -11.98 20.16
C ILE A 187 2.77 -12.83 21.37
N ARG A 188 3.71 -13.38 22.13
CA ARG A 188 3.41 -14.17 23.33
C ARG A 188 2.56 -13.40 24.33
N ARG A 189 2.88 -12.12 24.58
CA ARG A 189 2.09 -11.26 25.46
C ARG A 189 0.65 -11.06 24.94
N ARG A 190 0.48 -10.84 23.62
CA ARG A 190 -0.84 -10.69 23.01
C ARG A 190 -1.68 -11.96 23.14
N TYR A 191 -1.09 -13.11 22.86
CA TYR A 191 -1.79 -14.40 22.97
C TYR A 191 -2.06 -14.82 24.44
N SER A 192 -1.32 -14.30 25.40
CA SER A 192 -1.58 -14.51 26.84
C SER A 192 -2.70 -13.64 27.39
N ASP A 193 -3.18 -12.62 26.66
CA ASP A 193 -4.27 -11.76 27.07
C ASP A 193 -5.59 -12.16 26.37
N PRO A 194 -6.54 -12.79 27.09
CA PRO A 194 -7.82 -13.24 26.53
C PRO A 194 -8.68 -12.10 25.95
N ARG A 195 -8.41 -10.84 26.33
CA ARG A 195 -9.10 -9.67 25.78
C ARG A 195 -8.63 -9.34 24.37
N GLN A 196 -7.42 -9.75 24.01
CA GLN A 196 -6.82 -9.45 22.70
C GLN A 196 -6.98 -10.59 21.70
N VAL A 197 -6.90 -11.83 22.16
CA VAL A 197 -7.05 -13.02 21.31
C VAL A 197 -7.98 -14.02 22.01
N ARG A 198 -9.07 -14.38 21.34
CA ARG A 198 -9.93 -15.48 21.79
C ARG A 198 -9.41 -16.77 21.21
N LEU A 199 -9.04 -17.68 22.08
CA LEU A 199 -8.68 -19.07 21.75
C LEU A 199 -9.67 -20.01 22.42
N ASP A 200 -9.87 -21.19 21.80
CA ASP A 200 -10.89 -22.14 22.23
C ASP A 200 -10.55 -22.78 23.58
N SER A 201 -9.28 -22.79 23.97
CA SER A 201 -8.85 -23.37 25.23
C SER A 201 -7.51 -22.83 25.74
N PRO A 202 -7.25 -22.88 27.07
CA PRO A 202 -5.92 -22.60 27.64
C PRO A 202 -4.81 -23.45 27.05
N ARG A 203 -5.10 -24.72 26.69
CA ARG A 203 -4.15 -25.62 26.04
C ARG A 203 -3.69 -25.09 24.70
N GLN A 204 -4.61 -24.57 23.88
CA GLN A 204 -4.29 -23.98 22.58
C GLN A 204 -3.43 -22.73 22.75
N MET A 205 -3.71 -21.91 23.78
CA MET A 205 -2.89 -20.76 24.10
C MET A 205 -1.45 -21.15 24.42
N LEU A 206 -1.24 -22.16 25.25
CA LEU A 206 0.11 -22.66 25.56
C LEU A 206 0.82 -23.19 24.31
N GLN A 207 0.13 -23.96 23.47
CA GLN A 207 0.69 -24.48 22.22
C GLN A 207 1.15 -23.34 21.28
N VAL A 208 0.41 -22.24 21.21
CA VAL A 208 0.80 -21.06 20.40
C VAL A 208 2.03 -20.38 21.00
N ILE A 209 2.02 -20.13 22.33
CA ILE A 209 3.10 -19.44 23.03
C ILE A 209 4.42 -20.23 22.96
N GLU A 210 4.35 -21.56 23.12
CA GLU A 210 5.50 -22.45 23.07
C GLU A 210 5.93 -22.78 21.64
N GLY A 211 4.98 -22.78 20.70
CA GLY A 211 5.22 -23.13 19.29
C GLY A 211 6.03 -22.10 18.52
N ILE A 212 5.85 -20.81 18.86
CA ILE A 212 6.59 -19.72 18.18
C ILE A 212 8.01 -19.57 18.77
N LYS A 213 9.02 -19.71 17.92
CA LYS A 213 10.44 -19.76 18.32
C LYS A 213 11.29 -18.74 17.56
N PRO A 214 12.33 -18.17 18.20
CA PRO A 214 13.19 -17.17 17.56
C PRO A 214 14.18 -17.78 16.55
N ASP A 215 14.57 -19.03 16.71
CA ASP A 215 15.52 -19.75 15.87
C ASP A 215 14.88 -20.37 14.61
N VAL A 216 13.54 -20.35 14.51
CA VAL A 216 12.79 -20.87 13.37
C VAL A 216 12.63 -19.79 12.28
N LEU A 217 12.80 -20.17 11.01
CA LEU A 217 12.53 -19.26 9.88
C LEU A 217 11.11 -18.71 9.98
N THR A 218 11.00 -17.38 10.04
CA THR A 218 9.73 -16.70 10.20
C THR A 218 9.39 -15.92 8.92
N ILE A 219 8.24 -16.22 8.33
CA ILE A 219 7.72 -15.56 7.14
C ILE A 219 6.51 -14.70 7.55
N GLY A 220 6.59 -13.40 7.31
CA GLY A 220 5.55 -12.45 7.63
C GLY A 220 4.71 -12.05 6.41
N PHE A 221 3.40 -11.96 6.59
CA PHE A 221 2.48 -11.33 5.65
C PHE A 221 1.71 -10.22 6.40
N ALA A 222 2.17 -8.97 6.27
CA ALA A 222 1.60 -7.82 6.96
C ALA A 222 1.03 -6.83 5.92
N ARG A 223 -0.20 -7.09 5.45
CA ARG A 223 -0.86 -6.32 4.38
C ARG A 223 -2.37 -6.25 4.61
N ARG A 224 -3.05 -5.27 3.96
CA ARG A 224 -4.51 -5.33 3.84
C ARG A 224 -4.91 -6.62 3.15
N PHE A 225 -5.91 -7.30 3.70
CA PHE A 225 -6.48 -8.50 3.09
C PHE A 225 -7.44 -8.07 1.98
N ALA A 226 -6.97 -8.22 0.75
CA ALA A 226 -7.73 -8.08 -0.48
C ALA A 226 -7.29 -9.21 -1.42
N THR A 227 -8.19 -9.70 -2.28
CA THR A 227 -7.96 -10.89 -3.11
C THR A 227 -6.71 -10.78 -3.97
N TYR A 228 -6.43 -9.61 -4.56
CA TYR A 228 -5.25 -9.38 -5.41
C TYR A 228 -3.90 -9.46 -4.66
N LYS A 229 -3.89 -9.37 -3.31
CA LYS A 229 -2.70 -9.58 -2.48
C LYS A 229 -2.34 -11.06 -2.33
N ARG A 230 -3.22 -11.96 -2.76
CA ARG A 230 -3.01 -13.40 -2.91
C ARG A 230 -2.57 -14.17 -1.66
N ALA A 231 -2.95 -13.71 -0.46
CA ALA A 231 -2.63 -14.42 0.79
C ALA A 231 -3.17 -15.87 0.82
N TYR A 232 -4.19 -16.18 0.03
CA TYR A 232 -4.78 -17.52 -0.09
C TYR A 232 -3.84 -18.57 -0.71
N LEU A 233 -2.85 -18.15 -1.51
CA LEU A 233 -1.98 -19.10 -2.22
C LEU A 233 -1.23 -20.05 -1.29
N LEU A 234 -0.89 -19.62 -0.08
CA LEU A 234 -0.25 -20.48 0.91
C LEU A 234 -1.12 -21.67 1.30
N PHE A 235 -2.45 -21.54 1.20
CA PHE A 235 -3.44 -22.50 1.71
C PHE A 235 -4.03 -23.40 0.61
N THR A 236 -3.49 -23.36 -0.61
CA THR A 236 -3.98 -24.16 -1.74
C THR A 236 -3.66 -25.64 -1.58
N ASN A 237 -2.61 -25.99 -0.84
CA ASN A 237 -2.22 -27.37 -0.55
C ASN A 237 -1.79 -27.49 0.92
N LEU A 238 -2.74 -27.87 1.79
CA LEU A 238 -2.53 -27.93 3.24
C LEU A 238 -1.59 -29.07 3.64
N ASP A 239 -1.56 -30.18 2.93
CA ASP A 239 -0.68 -31.32 3.24
C ASP A 239 0.79 -30.91 2.99
N ARG A 240 1.06 -30.27 1.86
CA ARG A 240 2.38 -29.73 1.57
C ARG A 240 2.79 -28.65 2.58
N LEU A 241 1.88 -27.79 2.96
CA LEU A 241 2.13 -26.76 3.97
C LEU A 241 2.44 -27.39 5.32
N ALA A 242 1.69 -28.43 5.75
CA ALA A 242 1.94 -29.17 6.97
C ALA A 242 3.33 -29.82 6.96
N ALA A 243 3.72 -30.44 5.85
CA ALA A 243 5.06 -31.02 5.71
C ALA A 243 6.19 -29.96 5.86
N ILE A 244 5.97 -28.74 5.33
CA ILE A 244 6.94 -27.64 5.43
C ILE A 244 7.06 -27.12 6.87
N VAL A 245 5.95 -26.78 7.52
CA VAL A 245 5.98 -26.17 8.87
C VAL A 245 6.37 -27.14 9.97
N ASN A 246 6.20 -28.44 9.75
CA ASN A 246 6.55 -29.48 10.70
C ASN A 246 7.87 -30.20 10.37
N ASN A 247 8.63 -29.70 9.41
CA ASN A 247 9.96 -30.27 9.14
C ASN A 247 10.86 -30.08 10.35
N LYS A 248 11.50 -31.18 10.80
CA LYS A 248 12.29 -31.18 12.03
C LYS A 248 13.65 -30.51 11.87
N GLU A 249 14.24 -30.58 10.67
CA GLU A 249 15.56 -29.99 10.39
C GLU A 249 15.49 -28.52 9.99
N ARG A 250 14.42 -28.15 9.25
CA ARG A 250 14.23 -26.81 8.71
C ARG A 250 12.80 -26.32 8.95
N PRO A 251 12.41 -26.14 10.23
CA PRO A 251 11.06 -25.70 10.55
C PRO A 251 10.80 -24.27 10.05
N VAL A 252 9.54 -24.01 9.67
CA VAL A 252 9.08 -22.69 9.22
C VAL A 252 7.86 -22.29 10.01
N GLN A 253 7.75 -21.00 10.33
CA GLN A 253 6.56 -20.42 10.95
C GLN A 253 6.08 -19.21 10.17
N PHE A 254 4.76 -18.96 10.16
CA PHE A 254 4.11 -17.87 9.43
C PHE A 254 3.39 -16.95 10.39
N ILE A 255 3.52 -15.65 10.14
CA ILE A 255 2.81 -14.61 10.88
C ILE A 255 2.02 -13.78 9.88
N PHE A 256 0.70 -13.81 10.01
CA PHE A 256 -0.22 -12.96 9.26
C PHE A 256 -0.66 -11.80 10.12
N ALA A 257 -0.69 -10.60 9.54
CA ALA A 257 -1.19 -9.39 10.18
C ALA A 257 -1.87 -8.48 9.16
N GLY A 258 -2.89 -7.75 9.56
CA GLY A 258 -3.59 -6.83 8.67
C GLY A 258 -5.08 -6.80 8.93
N LYS A 259 -5.77 -5.99 8.12
CA LYS A 259 -7.23 -5.79 8.18
C LYS A 259 -7.82 -5.90 6.78
N ALA A 260 -9.08 -6.30 6.68
CA ALA A 260 -9.90 -6.16 5.49
C ALA A 260 -10.75 -4.89 5.59
N HIS A 261 -11.12 -4.30 4.46
CA HIS A 261 -12.09 -3.22 4.47
C HIS A 261 -13.46 -3.75 4.95
N PRO A 262 -14.24 -2.97 5.72
CA PRO A 262 -15.56 -3.41 6.19
C PRO A 262 -16.51 -3.89 5.09
N ASN A 263 -16.41 -3.35 3.89
CA ASN A 263 -17.22 -3.73 2.73
C ASN A 263 -16.56 -4.80 1.83
N ASP A 264 -15.33 -5.25 2.17
CA ASP A 264 -14.61 -6.28 1.40
C ASP A 264 -14.87 -7.66 2.03
N LYS A 265 -16.02 -8.25 1.68
CA LYS A 265 -16.40 -9.58 2.16
C LYS A 265 -15.39 -10.67 1.79
N PRO A 266 -14.86 -10.74 0.55
CA PRO A 266 -13.82 -11.70 0.20
C PRO A 266 -12.55 -11.58 1.06
N GLY A 267 -12.11 -10.35 1.38
CA GLY A 267 -10.98 -10.10 2.27
C GLY A 267 -11.24 -10.56 3.70
N GLN A 268 -12.46 -10.37 4.22
CA GLN A 268 -12.88 -10.85 5.54
C GLN A 268 -12.91 -12.39 5.59
N ASP A 269 -13.45 -13.04 4.55
CA ASP A 269 -13.52 -14.50 4.46
C ASP A 269 -12.12 -15.12 4.37
N LEU A 270 -11.16 -14.43 3.73
CA LEU A 270 -9.77 -14.83 3.72
C LEU A 270 -9.14 -14.80 5.13
N ILE A 271 -9.39 -13.74 5.91
CA ILE A 271 -8.95 -13.68 7.32
C ILE A 271 -9.54 -14.85 8.12
N LYS A 272 -10.85 -15.08 7.99
CA LYS A 272 -11.53 -16.20 8.64
C LYS A 272 -10.86 -17.53 8.30
N ARG A 273 -10.60 -17.78 7.01
CA ARG A 273 -9.93 -18.99 6.56
C ARG A 273 -8.54 -19.17 7.16
N ILE A 274 -7.76 -18.09 7.26
CA ILE A 274 -6.41 -18.14 7.89
C ILE A 274 -6.53 -18.53 9.37
N VAL A 275 -7.47 -17.96 10.10
CA VAL A 275 -7.70 -18.26 11.53
C VAL A 275 -8.14 -19.72 11.70
N GLU A 276 -9.04 -20.22 10.85
CA GLU A 276 -9.48 -21.63 10.87
C GLU A 276 -8.32 -22.58 10.62
N VAL A 277 -7.47 -22.31 9.62
CA VAL A 277 -6.29 -23.14 9.33
C VAL A 277 -5.28 -23.07 10.48
N ALA A 278 -5.03 -21.90 11.03
CA ALA A 278 -4.11 -21.73 12.17
C ALA A 278 -4.55 -22.50 13.42
N ALA A 279 -5.84 -22.77 13.58
CA ALA A 279 -6.41 -23.55 14.67
C ALA A 279 -6.30 -25.10 14.46
N MET A 280 -6.00 -25.56 13.25
CA MET A 280 -5.86 -27.00 12.97
C MET A 280 -4.66 -27.59 13.70
N PRO A 281 -4.74 -28.84 14.23
CA PRO A 281 -3.69 -29.44 15.04
C PRO A 281 -2.27 -29.41 14.44
N GLN A 282 -2.15 -29.58 13.11
CA GLN A 282 -0.87 -29.57 12.41
C GLN A 282 -0.26 -28.17 12.25
N PHE A 283 -1.03 -27.09 12.48
CA PHE A 283 -0.62 -25.71 12.26
C PHE A 283 -0.57 -24.85 13.54
N VAL A 284 -1.15 -25.34 14.64
CA VAL A 284 -1.14 -24.60 15.93
C VAL A 284 0.31 -24.27 16.34
N GLY A 285 0.54 -23.00 16.65
CA GLY A 285 1.87 -22.47 17.00
C GLY A 285 2.84 -22.31 15.82
N LYS A 286 2.44 -22.68 14.59
CA LYS A 286 3.24 -22.53 13.36
C LYS A 286 2.69 -21.45 12.44
N ILE A 287 1.39 -21.26 12.43
CA ILE A 287 0.70 -20.22 11.66
C ILE A 287 -0.07 -19.38 12.66
N LEU A 288 0.20 -18.07 12.65
CA LEU A 288 -0.39 -17.12 13.59
C LEU A 288 -1.07 -15.98 12.83
N PHE A 289 -2.18 -15.48 13.37
CA PHE A 289 -2.83 -14.27 12.90
C PHE A 289 -2.82 -13.22 14.00
N LEU A 290 -2.12 -12.10 13.78
CA LEU A 290 -2.05 -10.99 14.70
C LEU A 290 -3.22 -10.02 14.44
N GLN A 291 -4.14 -9.96 15.38
CA GLN A 291 -5.26 -9.00 15.37
C GLN A 291 -4.76 -7.59 15.67
N ASN A 292 -5.56 -6.59 15.30
CA ASN A 292 -5.29 -5.17 15.59
C ASN A 292 -3.88 -4.73 15.16
N TYR A 293 -3.46 -5.16 13.96
CA TYR A 293 -2.21 -4.70 13.37
C TYR A 293 -2.20 -3.18 13.23
N ASP A 294 -1.09 -2.57 13.61
CA ASP A 294 -0.74 -1.18 13.39
C ASP A 294 0.71 -1.06 12.86
N MET A 295 1.14 0.15 12.52
CA MET A 295 2.47 0.36 11.91
C MET A 295 3.62 0.28 12.91
N GLU A 296 3.37 0.27 14.22
CA GLU A 296 4.40 0.14 15.24
C GLU A 296 4.81 -1.33 15.49
N LEU A 297 3.96 -2.26 15.06
CA LEU A 297 4.17 -3.69 15.19
C LEU A 297 5.17 -4.19 14.14
#